data_cf93b2aecb5668cb14f3485e24dde74e
#
_entry.id   cf93b2aecb5668cb14f3485e24dde74e
#
_cell.length_a   1.000
_cell.length_b   1.000
_cell.length_c   1.000
_cell.angle_alpha   90.00
_cell.angle_beta   90.00
_cell.angle_gamma   90.00
#
_symmetry.space_group_name_H-M   'P 1'
#
loop_
_entity.id
_entity.type
_entity.pdbx_description
1 polymer ?
#
loop_
_entity_poly.entity_id
_entity_poly.type
_entity_poly.pdbx_seq_one_letter_code
_entity_poly.pdbx_strand_id
1 'polypeptide(L)'
;MSNNAESWNQPNVVSFFDTNRTTTSDIYPSEWFFLKEQLKEGMSILDIGCAQGGFAGMIAEHLNDFTYTGVDISEEMISKAKEKYPQHNFHIVKENDYSKVTGKYDVSLVLGILHLHESWRNTIQIAWNHTKSSLILDLREIFEETVEDKNKSYFTMDINGSNEDYSEVLPYNLINSGEALEIVNSICTGAEKISYYGYSQDPAKTAVTPTNKIFASVYLVQKG
;
A
#
# COMPACT_ATOMS: atom_id res chain seq x y z
N MET A 1 7.20 -5.71 20.93
CA MET A 1 6.49 -5.17 19.75
C MET A 1 7.57 -4.59 18.87
N SER A 2 7.79 -5.15 17.69
CA SER A 2 8.76 -4.61 16.74
C SER A 2 8.30 -3.21 16.34
N ASN A 3 9.22 -2.27 16.34
CA ASN A 3 8.92 -0.91 15.90
C ASN A 3 9.05 -0.86 14.37
N ASN A 4 7.99 -1.26 13.64
CA ASN A 4 7.96 -1.24 12.18
C ASN A 4 8.49 0.07 11.58
N ALA A 5 8.27 1.20 12.26
CA ALA A 5 8.75 2.50 11.79
C ALA A 5 10.29 2.58 11.69
N GLU A 6 11.04 1.94 12.61
CA GLU A 6 12.51 1.93 12.56
C GLU A 6 13.03 1.20 11.32
N SER A 7 12.40 0.08 10.95
CA SER A 7 12.77 -0.66 9.76
C SER A 7 12.59 0.17 8.47
N TRP A 8 11.53 0.99 8.40
CA TRP A 8 11.26 1.86 7.25
C TRP A 8 12.10 3.15 7.23
N ASN A 9 12.75 3.52 8.33
CA ASN A 9 13.65 4.68 8.39
C ASN A 9 15.11 4.34 8.01
N GLN A 10 15.42 3.11 7.67
CA GLN A 10 16.78 2.71 7.31
C GLN A 10 17.24 3.40 6.01
N PRO A 11 18.50 3.87 5.92
CA PRO A 11 18.99 4.63 4.77
C PRO A 11 18.86 3.90 3.42
N ASN A 12 19.09 2.58 3.39
CA ASN A 12 18.95 1.74 2.20
C ASN A 12 17.48 1.68 1.74
N VAL A 13 16.54 1.59 2.68
CA VAL A 13 15.10 1.58 2.41
C VAL A 13 14.67 2.94 1.87
N VAL A 14 15.07 4.01 2.54
CA VAL A 14 14.75 5.38 2.12
C VAL A 14 15.32 5.67 0.73
N SER A 15 16.59 5.29 0.46
CA SER A 15 17.21 5.50 -0.85
C SER A 15 16.58 4.67 -1.97
N PHE A 16 16.00 3.51 -1.66
CA PHE A 16 15.27 2.72 -2.64
C PHE A 16 14.11 3.51 -3.27
N PHE A 17 13.36 4.27 -2.48
CA PHE A 17 12.23 5.09 -2.95
C PHE A 17 12.67 6.40 -3.64
N ASP A 18 13.95 6.74 -3.64
CA ASP A 18 14.43 7.89 -4.42
C ASP A 18 14.31 7.66 -5.94
N THR A 19 14.36 6.40 -6.37
CA THR A 19 14.35 6.00 -7.78
C THR A 19 13.29 4.93 -8.14
N ASN A 20 12.59 4.39 -7.14
CA ASN A 20 11.57 3.38 -7.36
C ASN A 20 10.19 3.92 -6.95
N ARG A 21 9.15 3.46 -7.64
CA ARG A 21 7.76 3.92 -7.47
C ARG A 21 7.62 5.42 -7.70
N THR A 22 8.36 5.94 -8.68
CA THR A 22 8.36 7.36 -9.07
C THR A 22 7.64 7.60 -10.39
N THR A 23 7.48 6.55 -11.19
CA THR A 23 6.78 6.58 -12.49
C THR A 23 5.76 5.45 -12.60
N THR A 24 4.85 5.55 -13.55
CA THR A 24 3.83 4.51 -13.81
C THR A 24 4.43 3.17 -14.26
N SER A 25 5.69 3.16 -14.73
CA SER A 25 6.40 1.91 -15.06
C SER A 25 6.97 1.18 -13.83
N ASP A 26 7.04 1.85 -12.69
CA ASP A 26 7.62 1.32 -11.45
C ASP A 26 6.56 0.63 -10.56
N ILE A 27 5.29 0.78 -10.90
CA ILE A 27 4.18 0.19 -10.16
C ILE A 27 3.61 -1.03 -10.89
N TYR A 28 2.86 -1.84 -10.18
CA TYR A 28 2.24 -2.99 -10.80
C TYR A 28 1.20 -2.57 -11.85
N PRO A 29 1.11 -3.27 -13.00
CA PRO A 29 0.11 -2.97 -14.03
C PRO A 29 -1.32 -2.97 -13.50
N SER A 30 -1.62 -3.81 -12.52
CA SER A 30 -2.93 -3.88 -11.87
C SER A 30 -3.24 -2.64 -11.01
N GLU A 31 -2.23 -2.02 -10.38
CA GLU A 31 -2.41 -0.78 -9.63
C GLU A 31 -2.79 0.37 -10.57
N TRP A 32 -2.04 0.55 -11.65
CA TRP A 32 -2.30 1.60 -12.63
C TRP A 32 -3.59 1.36 -13.41
N PHE A 33 -3.94 0.11 -13.70
CA PHE A 33 -5.16 -0.27 -14.41
C PHE A 33 -6.41 0.32 -13.77
N PHE A 34 -6.52 0.24 -12.45
CA PHE A 34 -7.67 0.80 -11.74
C PHE A 34 -7.50 2.29 -11.44
N LEU A 35 -6.31 2.73 -11.04
CA LEU A 35 -6.10 4.11 -10.64
C LEU A 35 -6.42 5.09 -11.76
N LYS A 36 -5.90 4.85 -12.97
CA LYS A 36 -6.12 5.75 -14.12
C LYS A 36 -7.60 5.98 -14.46
N GLU A 37 -8.45 4.97 -14.25
CA GLU A 37 -9.90 5.07 -14.52
C GLU A 37 -10.66 5.88 -13.45
N GLN A 38 -10.02 6.12 -12.29
CA GLN A 38 -10.62 6.89 -11.21
C GLN A 38 -10.21 8.37 -11.24
N LEU A 39 -9.17 8.73 -12.01
CA LEU A 39 -8.64 10.08 -12.02
C LEU A 39 -9.62 11.09 -12.63
N LYS A 40 -9.91 12.17 -11.88
CA LYS A 40 -10.78 13.28 -12.29
C LYS A 40 -10.25 14.58 -11.69
N GLU A 41 -10.31 15.67 -12.46
CA GLU A 41 -9.95 17.00 -11.98
C GLU A 41 -10.81 17.39 -10.75
N GLY A 42 -10.19 18.06 -9.79
CA GLY A 42 -10.79 18.51 -8.55
C GLY A 42 -10.97 17.43 -7.47
N MET A 43 -10.47 16.20 -7.69
CA MET A 43 -10.63 15.10 -6.75
C MET A 43 -9.73 15.22 -5.53
N SER A 44 -10.13 14.55 -4.45
CA SER A 44 -9.34 14.38 -3.23
C SER A 44 -8.88 12.93 -3.09
N ILE A 45 -7.59 12.74 -2.77
CA ILE A 45 -6.94 11.43 -2.69
C ILE A 45 -6.31 11.25 -1.31
N LEU A 46 -6.56 10.09 -0.70
CA LEU A 46 -5.86 9.61 0.48
C LEU A 46 -4.94 8.46 0.06
N ASP A 47 -3.67 8.51 0.45
CA ASP A 47 -2.70 7.44 0.23
C ASP A 47 -2.12 6.97 1.57
N ILE A 48 -2.46 5.74 1.98
CA ILE A 48 -1.98 5.13 3.22
C ILE A 48 -0.77 4.25 2.91
N GLY A 49 0.37 4.60 3.52
CA GLY A 49 1.67 4.02 3.17
C GLY A 49 2.30 4.72 1.97
N CYS A 50 2.18 6.04 1.93
CA CYS A 50 2.56 6.86 0.78
C CYS A 50 4.07 6.92 0.50
N ALA A 51 4.91 6.41 1.40
CA ALA A 51 6.37 6.55 1.35
C ALA A 51 6.77 8.01 1.03
N GLN A 52 7.58 8.25 -0.01
CA GLN A 52 8.01 9.58 -0.44
C GLN A 52 6.99 10.30 -1.35
N GLY A 53 5.73 9.84 -1.41
CA GLY A 53 4.67 10.46 -2.17
C GLY A 53 4.71 10.19 -3.68
N GLY A 54 5.28 9.06 -4.11
CA GLY A 54 5.42 8.73 -5.53
C GLY A 54 4.11 8.79 -6.33
N PHE A 55 3.00 8.34 -5.75
CA PHE A 55 1.69 8.44 -6.41
C PHE A 55 1.25 9.91 -6.63
N ALA A 56 1.61 10.85 -5.75
CA ALA A 56 1.31 12.27 -5.98
C ALA A 56 1.99 12.77 -7.28
N GLY A 57 3.26 12.38 -7.50
CA GLY A 57 3.97 12.71 -8.73
C GLY A 57 3.34 12.08 -9.97
N MET A 58 3.04 10.78 -9.92
CA MET A 58 2.41 10.06 -11.03
C MET A 58 1.03 10.62 -11.40
N ILE A 59 0.22 11.00 -10.41
CA ILE A 59 -1.10 11.59 -10.65
C ILE A 59 -0.96 12.99 -11.25
N ALA A 60 0.03 13.78 -10.85
CA ALA A 60 0.29 15.11 -11.39
C ALA A 60 0.68 15.10 -12.89
N GLU A 61 1.11 13.96 -13.45
CA GLU A 61 1.27 13.79 -14.89
C GLU A 61 -0.06 13.74 -15.66
N HIS A 62 -1.17 13.53 -14.96
CA HIS A 62 -2.51 13.31 -15.54
C HIS A 62 -3.54 14.35 -15.12
N LEU A 63 -3.38 14.97 -13.96
CA LEU A 63 -4.30 15.97 -13.40
C LEU A 63 -3.56 17.26 -13.05
N ASN A 64 -4.20 18.40 -13.35
CA ASN A 64 -3.70 19.72 -12.96
C ASN A 64 -4.28 20.19 -11.62
N ASP A 65 -5.48 19.75 -11.28
CA ASP A 65 -6.19 20.12 -10.06
C ASP A 65 -6.59 18.86 -9.28
N PHE A 66 -5.96 18.63 -8.14
CA PHE A 66 -6.31 17.59 -7.18
C PHE A 66 -5.72 17.90 -5.81
N THR A 67 -6.34 17.37 -4.77
CA THR A 67 -5.77 17.39 -3.42
C THR A 67 -5.26 16.00 -3.04
N TYR A 68 -4.05 15.94 -2.50
CA TYR A 68 -3.46 14.68 -2.07
C TYR A 68 -3.07 14.75 -0.59
N THR A 69 -3.44 13.72 0.14
CA THR A 69 -3.04 13.51 1.53
C THR A 69 -2.36 12.16 1.64
N GLY A 70 -1.06 12.17 1.87
CA GLY A 70 -0.27 10.98 2.11
C GLY A 70 -0.01 10.78 3.60
N VAL A 71 -0.08 9.53 4.07
CA VAL A 71 0.31 9.17 5.43
C VAL A 71 1.25 7.98 5.43
N ASP A 72 2.25 8.03 6.31
CA ASP A 72 3.22 6.96 6.47
C ASP A 72 3.70 6.90 7.93
N ILE A 73 4.23 5.75 8.35
CA ILE A 73 4.82 5.58 9.69
C ILE A 73 6.27 6.06 9.75
N SER A 74 6.94 6.20 8.60
CA SER A 74 8.34 6.62 8.48
C SER A 74 8.46 8.14 8.47
N GLU A 75 9.16 8.70 9.44
CA GLU A 75 9.45 10.14 9.51
C GLU A 75 10.32 10.60 8.33
N GLU A 76 11.31 9.79 7.96
CA GLU A 76 12.22 10.08 6.85
C GLU A 76 11.48 10.12 5.50
N MET A 77 10.58 9.18 5.26
CA MET A 77 9.75 9.15 4.05
C MET A 77 8.86 10.40 3.97
N ILE A 78 8.18 10.74 5.06
CA ILE A 78 7.30 11.93 5.12
C ILE A 78 8.10 13.22 4.97
N SER A 79 9.31 13.31 5.52
CA SER A 79 10.18 14.47 5.32
C SER A 79 10.50 14.69 3.84
N LYS A 80 10.93 13.64 3.15
CA LYS A 80 11.20 13.68 1.71
C LYS A 80 9.95 13.94 0.85
N ALA A 81 8.81 13.37 1.22
CA ALA A 81 7.56 13.63 0.53
C ALA A 81 7.17 15.12 0.58
N LYS A 82 7.31 15.77 1.74
CA LYS A 82 7.06 17.20 1.91
C LYS A 82 8.04 18.08 1.11
N GLU A 83 9.28 17.65 1.00
CA GLU A 83 10.29 18.34 0.19
C GLU A 83 9.98 18.22 -1.30
N LYS A 84 9.64 17.01 -1.78
CA LYS A 84 9.34 16.75 -3.18
C LYS A 84 8.02 17.37 -3.65
N TYR A 85 7.00 17.37 -2.80
CA TYR A 85 5.62 17.78 -3.14
C TYR A 85 5.02 18.74 -2.11
N PRO A 86 5.60 19.94 -1.92
CA PRO A 86 5.18 20.89 -0.86
C PRO A 86 3.74 21.40 -1.00
N GLN A 87 3.11 21.23 -2.16
CA GLN A 87 1.73 21.61 -2.43
C GLN A 87 0.70 20.61 -1.86
N HIS A 88 1.14 19.43 -1.40
CA HIS A 88 0.29 18.37 -0.89
C HIS A 88 0.42 18.18 0.63
N ASN A 89 -0.45 17.40 1.23
CA ASN A 89 -0.48 17.17 2.67
C ASN A 89 0.19 15.82 2.99
N PHE A 90 1.16 15.82 3.91
CA PHE A 90 1.83 14.59 4.35
C PHE A 90 1.89 14.56 5.87
N HIS A 91 1.48 13.43 6.46
CA HIS A 91 1.45 13.27 7.91
C HIS A 91 2.08 11.96 8.35
N ILE A 92 2.85 12.03 9.43
CA ILE A 92 3.34 10.84 10.13
C ILE A 92 2.17 10.29 10.95
N VAL A 93 1.90 8.99 10.78
CA VAL A 93 0.94 8.23 11.59
C VAL A 93 1.67 7.16 12.39
N LYS A 94 1.03 6.62 13.41
CA LYS A 94 1.53 5.44 14.12
C LYS A 94 0.75 4.22 13.64
N GLU A 95 1.37 3.06 13.72
CA GLU A 95 0.66 1.83 13.48
C GLU A 95 -0.63 1.77 14.33
N ASN A 96 -1.76 1.53 13.69
CA ASN A 96 -3.11 1.54 14.29
C ASN A 96 -3.61 2.90 14.85
N ASP A 97 -2.88 4.00 14.67
CA ASP A 97 -3.33 5.34 15.04
C ASP A 97 -3.31 6.28 13.83
N TYR A 98 -4.43 6.36 13.16
CA TYR A 98 -4.67 7.22 12.01
C TYR A 98 -5.49 8.48 12.36
N SER A 99 -5.42 8.93 13.60
CA SER A 99 -6.18 10.11 14.09
C SER A 99 -5.89 11.40 13.32
N LYS A 100 -4.75 11.46 12.63
CA LYS A 100 -4.39 12.59 11.74
C LYS A 100 -5.08 12.53 10.37
N VAL A 101 -5.65 11.39 9.99
CA VAL A 101 -6.46 11.28 8.77
C VAL A 101 -7.85 11.80 9.10
N THR A 102 -8.21 12.93 8.52
CA THR A 102 -9.49 13.58 8.77
C THR A 102 -10.29 13.73 7.48
N GLY A 103 -11.62 13.74 7.61
CA GLY A 103 -12.50 13.94 6.46
C GLY A 103 -12.72 12.68 5.61
N LYS A 104 -13.13 12.92 4.39
CA LYS A 104 -13.43 11.90 3.37
C LYS A 104 -12.77 12.27 2.06
N TYR A 105 -12.32 11.26 1.32
CA TYR A 105 -11.59 11.41 0.07
C TYR A 105 -12.32 10.71 -1.06
N ASP A 106 -12.26 11.27 -2.26
CA ASP A 106 -12.92 10.68 -3.42
C ASP A 106 -12.32 9.32 -3.76
N VAL A 107 -10.99 9.21 -3.67
CA VAL A 107 -10.27 7.93 -3.81
C VAL A 107 -9.33 7.74 -2.63
N SER A 108 -9.31 6.52 -2.08
CA SER A 108 -8.30 6.09 -1.12
C SER A 108 -7.43 4.98 -1.73
N LEU A 109 -6.12 5.06 -1.47
CA LEU A 109 -5.12 4.09 -1.91
C LEU A 109 -4.53 3.39 -0.69
N VAL A 110 -4.35 2.07 -0.78
CA VAL A 110 -3.59 1.26 0.18
C VAL A 110 -2.80 0.23 -0.63
N LEU A 111 -1.66 0.65 -1.15
CA LEU A 111 -0.91 -0.10 -2.15
C LEU A 111 0.51 -0.42 -1.68
N GLY A 112 0.88 -1.69 -1.74
CA GLY A 112 2.23 -2.17 -1.44
C GLY A 112 2.53 -2.36 0.05
N ILE A 113 1.56 -2.25 0.96
CA ILE A 113 1.81 -2.31 2.41
C ILE A 113 1.05 -3.40 3.15
N LEU A 114 -0.12 -3.83 2.68
CA LEU A 114 -1.01 -4.72 3.45
C LEU A 114 -0.40 -6.09 3.75
N HIS A 115 0.51 -6.54 2.92
CA HIS A 115 1.22 -7.80 3.13
C HIS A 115 2.39 -7.68 4.13
N LEU A 116 2.76 -6.47 4.56
CA LEU A 116 3.95 -6.19 5.36
C LEU A 116 3.66 -5.83 6.83
N HIS A 117 2.43 -5.95 7.29
CA HIS A 117 2.08 -5.72 8.70
C HIS A 117 0.89 -6.54 9.20
N GLU A 118 0.85 -6.77 10.52
CA GLU A 118 -0.14 -7.64 11.15
C GLU A 118 -1.56 -7.05 11.16
N SER A 119 -1.66 -5.72 11.24
CA SER A 119 -2.96 -5.01 11.37
C SER A 119 -3.59 -4.62 10.03
N TRP A 120 -3.25 -5.29 8.95
CA TRP A 120 -3.66 -4.94 7.60
C TRP A 120 -5.18 -4.83 7.39
N ARG A 121 -5.97 -5.68 8.06
CA ARG A 121 -7.44 -5.61 7.99
C ARG A 121 -7.98 -4.30 8.58
N ASN A 122 -7.39 -3.83 9.69
CA ASN A 122 -7.73 -2.54 10.29
C ASN A 122 -7.36 -1.37 9.36
N THR A 123 -6.25 -1.46 8.66
CA THR A 123 -5.85 -0.44 7.67
C THR A 123 -6.87 -0.33 6.52
N ILE A 124 -7.37 -1.47 6.00
CA ILE A 124 -8.46 -1.47 5.01
C ILE A 124 -9.72 -0.79 5.58
N GLN A 125 -10.10 -1.15 6.82
CA GLN A 125 -11.29 -0.57 7.47
C GLN A 125 -11.17 0.95 7.61
N ILE A 126 -9.98 1.45 8.01
CA ILE A 126 -9.70 2.88 8.14
C ILE A 126 -9.81 3.55 6.77
N ALA A 127 -9.13 3.01 5.75
CA ALA A 127 -9.21 3.54 4.39
C ALA A 127 -10.65 3.61 3.89
N TRP A 128 -11.42 2.51 4.07
CA TRP A 128 -12.84 2.46 3.69
C TRP A 128 -13.70 3.50 4.41
N ASN A 129 -13.46 3.68 5.70
CA ASN A 129 -14.15 4.70 6.49
C ASN A 129 -13.88 6.12 5.97
N HIS A 130 -12.71 6.39 5.41
CA HIS A 130 -12.34 7.69 4.85
C HIS A 130 -12.63 7.83 3.35
N THR A 131 -13.10 6.80 2.68
CA THR A 131 -13.45 6.80 1.26
C THR A 131 -14.85 7.36 1.02
N LYS A 132 -15.01 8.24 0.01
CA LYS A 132 -16.30 8.66 -0.52
C LYS A 132 -16.78 7.74 -1.66
N SER A 133 -15.90 7.51 -2.64
CA SER A 133 -16.28 6.82 -3.88
C SER A 133 -15.53 5.51 -4.08
N SER A 134 -14.21 5.52 -4.09
CA SER A 134 -13.41 4.36 -4.49
C SER A 134 -12.24 4.11 -3.54
N LEU A 135 -12.06 2.86 -3.13
CA LEU A 135 -10.86 2.35 -2.46
C LEU A 135 -10.12 1.44 -3.41
N ILE A 136 -8.82 1.67 -3.60
CA ILE A 136 -7.92 0.79 -4.33
C ILE A 136 -6.93 0.20 -3.33
N LEU A 137 -6.88 -1.12 -3.25
CA LEU A 137 -5.96 -1.84 -2.37
C LEU A 137 -5.35 -3.06 -3.07
N ASP A 138 -4.19 -3.51 -2.60
CA ASP A 138 -3.55 -4.70 -3.13
C ASP A 138 -3.34 -5.78 -2.07
N LEU A 139 -3.46 -7.03 -2.47
CA LEU A 139 -3.14 -8.20 -1.64
C LEU A 139 -2.13 -9.10 -2.38
N ARG A 140 -1.41 -9.89 -1.61
CA ARG A 140 -0.62 -11.01 -2.11
C ARG A 140 -1.41 -12.28 -1.85
N GLU A 141 -1.83 -12.91 -2.94
CA GLU A 141 -2.73 -14.06 -2.87
C GLU A 141 -2.05 -15.35 -3.30
N ILE A 142 -2.56 -16.44 -2.78
CA ILE A 142 -2.17 -17.81 -3.11
C ILE A 142 -3.43 -18.68 -3.22
N PHE A 143 -3.31 -19.87 -3.82
CA PHE A 143 -4.41 -20.84 -3.86
C PHE A 143 -4.41 -21.80 -2.67
N GLU A 144 -3.28 -21.89 -1.98
CA GLU A 144 -3.11 -22.68 -0.76
C GLU A 144 -3.76 -21.96 0.45
N GLU A 145 -3.63 -22.55 1.62
CA GLU A 145 -4.11 -21.94 2.87
C GLU A 145 -3.40 -20.60 3.15
N THR A 146 -4.15 -19.66 3.71
CA THR A 146 -3.65 -18.34 4.14
C THR A 146 -2.46 -18.49 5.10
N VAL A 147 -1.41 -17.72 4.88
CA VAL A 147 -0.19 -17.70 5.69
C VAL A 147 0.05 -16.28 6.21
N GLU A 148 -0.27 -16.06 7.48
CA GLU A 148 -0.02 -14.81 8.22
C GLU A 148 1.03 -14.99 9.34
N ASP A 149 1.62 -16.16 9.44
CA ASP A 149 2.68 -16.47 10.41
C ASP A 149 4.04 -16.02 9.86
N LYS A 150 4.61 -14.98 10.46
CA LYS A 150 5.93 -14.43 10.05
C LYS A 150 7.10 -15.39 10.22
N ASN A 151 6.93 -16.53 10.88
CA ASN A 151 7.94 -17.59 10.91
C ASN A 151 7.90 -18.47 9.65
N LYS A 152 6.82 -18.41 8.87
CA LYS A 152 6.61 -19.18 7.64
C LYS A 152 6.68 -18.32 6.38
N SER A 153 6.29 -17.05 6.49
CA SER A 153 6.28 -16.09 5.38
C SER A 153 6.68 -14.72 5.90
N TYR A 154 7.82 -14.22 5.44
CA TYR A 154 8.37 -12.96 5.94
C TYR A 154 9.14 -12.21 4.86
N PHE A 155 9.33 -10.92 5.10
CA PHE A 155 10.07 -9.99 4.26
C PHE A 155 11.27 -9.46 5.04
N THR A 156 12.44 -9.47 4.40
CA THR A 156 13.68 -8.89 4.95
C THR A 156 13.87 -7.48 4.41
N MET A 157 14.44 -6.60 5.22
CA MET A 157 14.67 -5.20 4.83
C MET A 157 15.91 -5.01 3.94
N ASP A 158 16.54 -6.08 3.47
CA ASP A 158 17.64 -6.04 2.51
C ASP A 158 17.14 -5.74 1.08
N ILE A 159 16.47 -4.61 0.93
CA ILE A 159 15.82 -4.20 -0.33
C ILE A 159 16.85 -4.01 -1.46
N ASN A 160 18.07 -3.61 -1.13
CA ASN A 160 19.13 -3.34 -2.09
C ASN A 160 20.07 -4.55 -2.32
N GLY A 161 19.85 -5.69 -1.64
CA GLY A 161 20.70 -6.86 -1.74
C GLY A 161 22.11 -6.63 -1.18
N SER A 162 22.23 -5.79 -0.15
CA SER A 162 23.53 -5.47 0.49
C SER A 162 24.13 -6.63 1.29
N ASN A 163 23.32 -7.68 1.53
CA ASN A 163 23.65 -8.81 2.43
C ASN A 163 24.01 -8.36 3.86
N GLU A 164 23.53 -7.20 4.29
CA GLU A 164 23.61 -6.79 5.68
C GLU A 164 22.64 -7.65 6.51
N ASP A 165 23.06 -8.02 7.70
CA ASP A 165 22.25 -8.83 8.62
C ASP A 165 21.17 -7.94 9.26
N TYR A 166 20.01 -7.84 8.60
CA TYR A 166 18.84 -7.18 9.17
C TYR A 166 18.14 -8.14 10.12
N SER A 167 18.32 -7.93 11.41
CA SER A 167 17.79 -8.77 12.48
C SER A 167 16.26 -8.75 12.57
N GLU A 168 15.61 -7.74 11.99
CA GLU A 168 14.14 -7.62 11.98
C GLU A 168 13.56 -8.02 10.64
N VAL A 169 12.54 -8.89 10.71
CA VAL A 169 11.74 -9.29 9.57
C VAL A 169 10.31 -8.78 9.75
N LEU A 170 9.70 -8.36 8.65
CA LEU A 170 8.28 -8.03 8.59
C LEU A 170 7.47 -9.27 8.17
N PRO A 171 6.19 -9.38 8.54
CA PRO A 171 5.35 -10.41 7.95
C PRO A 171 5.30 -10.24 6.43
N TYR A 172 5.10 -11.32 5.71
CA TYR A 172 4.74 -11.30 4.29
C TYR A 172 3.44 -12.09 4.14
N ASN A 173 2.33 -11.41 4.41
CA ASN A 173 1.01 -12.03 4.45
C ASN A 173 0.62 -12.54 3.06
N LEU A 174 0.29 -13.81 2.99
CA LEU A 174 -0.22 -14.48 1.78
C LEU A 174 -1.64 -14.96 2.07
N ILE A 175 -2.60 -14.46 1.35
CA ILE A 175 -4.01 -14.70 1.60
C ILE A 175 -4.57 -15.67 0.55
N ASN A 176 -5.32 -16.66 0.97
CA ASN A 176 -6.02 -17.52 0.03
C ASN A 176 -6.96 -16.69 -0.86
N SER A 177 -6.90 -16.90 -2.18
CA SER A 177 -7.67 -16.08 -3.14
C SER A 177 -9.19 -16.15 -2.92
N GLY A 178 -9.71 -17.29 -2.45
CA GLY A 178 -11.14 -17.42 -2.08
C GLY A 178 -11.49 -16.57 -0.87
N GLU A 179 -10.63 -16.58 0.16
CA GLU A 179 -10.83 -15.81 1.38
C GLU A 179 -10.63 -14.30 1.17
N ALA A 180 -9.71 -13.91 0.29
CA ALA A 180 -9.35 -12.51 0.05
C ALA A 180 -10.58 -11.66 -0.34
N LEU A 181 -11.38 -12.11 -1.30
CA LEU A 181 -12.60 -11.42 -1.72
C LEU A 181 -13.62 -11.35 -0.59
N GLU A 182 -13.80 -12.42 0.19
CA GLU A 182 -14.71 -12.45 1.33
C GLU A 182 -14.27 -11.46 2.42
N ILE A 183 -12.97 -11.41 2.72
CA ILE A 183 -12.40 -10.47 3.69
C ILE A 183 -12.63 -9.01 3.24
N VAL A 184 -12.29 -8.68 1.99
CA VAL A 184 -12.49 -7.34 1.44
C VAL A 184 -13.96 -6.95 1.50
N ASN A 185 -14.87 -7.83 1.07
CA ASN A 185 -16.32 -7.58 1.11
C ASN A 185 -16.84 -7.40 2.54
N SER A 186 -16.34 -8.17 3.49
CA SER A 186 -16.78 -8.09 4.90
C SER A 186 -16.34 -6.79 5.57
N ILE A 187 -15.14 -6.30 5.25
CA ILE A 187 -14.59 -5.05 5.80
C ILE A 187 -15.23 -3.84 5.11
N CYS A 188 -15.38 -3.87 3.80
CA CYS A 188 -15.92 -2.77 3.01
C CYS A 188 -17.45 -2.77 2.98
N THR A 189 -18.06 -2.75 4.15
CA THR A 189 -19.53 -2.80 4.31
C THR A 189 -20.21 -1.69 3.50
N GLY A 190 -21.24 -2.05 2.73
CA GLY A 190 -21.97 -1.13 1.85
C GLY A 190 -21.25 -0.84 0.53
N ALA A 191 -20.26 -1.63 0.16
CA ALA A 191 -19.71 -1.60 -1.19
C ALA A 191 -20.79 -2.03 -2.20
N GLU A 192 -20.98 -1.24 -3.27
CA GLU A 192 -21.89 -1.63 -4.37
C GLU A 192 -21.20 -2.49 -5.41
N LYS A 193 -19.91 -2.28 -5.60
CA LYS A 193 -19.14 -3.01 -6.59
C LYS A 193 -17.72 -3.30 -6.10
N ILE A 194 -17.27 -4.53 -6.31
CA ILE A 194 -15.88 -4.94 -6.13
C ILE A 194 -15.40 -5.49 -7.47
N SER A 195 -14.37 -4.88 -8.01
CA SER A 195 -13.65 -5.38 -9.18
C SER A 195 -12.24 -5.76 -8.75
N TYR A 196 -11.67 -6.80 -9.29
CA TYR A 196 -10.29 -7.17 -9.00
C TYR A 196 -9.54 -7.58 -10.27
N TYR A 197 -8.24 -7.31 -10.25
CA TYR A 197 -7.32 -7.70 -11.30
C TYR A 197 -6.03 -8.22 -10.65
N GLY A 198 -5.73 -9.46 -10.88
CA GLY A 198 -4.51 -10.11 -10.39
C GLY A 198 -3.80 -10.88 -11.50
N TYR A 199 -2.51 -11.09 -11.32
CA TYR A 199 -1.68 -11.91 -12.19
C TYR A 199 -0.60 -12.63 -11.38
N SER A 200 -0.17 -13.78 -11.89
CA SER A 200 0.86 -14.59 -11.25
C SER A 200 2.24 -13.98 -11.45
N GLN A 201 3.00 -13.90 -10.37
CA GLN A 201 4.39 -13.45 -10.36
C GLN A 201 5.21 -14.21 -9.30
N ASP A 202 6.52 -14.01 -9.33
CA ASP A 202 7.38 -14.44 -8.23
C ASP A 202 7.16 -13.54 -7.00
N PRO A 203 7.30 -14.06 -5.77
CA PRO A 203 7.40 -13.23 -4.57
C PRO A 203 8.54 -12.21 -4.70
N ALA A 204 8.50 -11.15 -3.87
CA ALA A 204 9.60 -10.21 -3.78
C ALA A 204 10.92 -10.96 -3.50
N LYS A 205 12.03 -10.53 -4.10
CA LYS A 205 13.35 -11.20 -3.94
C LYS A 205 13.80 -11.30 -2.48
N THR A 206 13.36 -10.36 -1.65
CA THR A 206 13.67 -10.30 -0.23
C THR A 206 12.62 -10.98 0.64
N ALA A 207 11.59 -11.59 0.04
CA ALA A 207 10.59 -12.36 0.76
C ALA A 207 10.99 -13.85 0.82
N VAL A 208 10.80 -14.44 1.98
CA VAL A 208 10.83 -15.90 2.19
C VAL A 208 9.38 -16.36 2.30
N THR A 209 8.97 -17.25 1.40
CA THR A 209 7.59 -17.71 1.28
C THR A 209 7.53 -19.22 1.09
N PRO A 210 6.44 -19.87 1.51
CA PRO A 210 6.27 -21.31 1.31
C PRO A 210 5.97 -21.69 -0.16
N THR A 211 5.73 -20.70 -1.03
CA THR A 211 5.42 -20.91 -2.45
C THR A 211 6.32 -20.05 -3.32
N ASN A 212 6.58 -20.54 -4.54
CA ASN A 212 7.39 -19.84 -5.54
C ASN A 212 6.57 -18.92 -6.45
N LYS A 213 5.26 -18.92 -6.31
CA LYS A 213 4.36 -18.08 -7.10
C LYS A 213 3.27 -17.50 -6.21
N ILE A 214 2.99 -16.24 -6.44
CA ILE A 214 1.88 -15.50 -5.81
C ILE A 214 1.05 -14.81 -6.89
N PHE A 215 -0.13 -14.36 -6.53
CA PHE A 215 -0.91 -13.42 -7.33
C PHE A 215 -0.80 -12.03 -6.70
N ALA A 216 -0.32 -11.07 -7.49
CA ALA A 216 -0.43 -9.66 -7.15
C ALA A 216 -1.82 -9.19 -7.56
N SER A 217 -2.75 -9.18 -6.62
CA SER A 217 -4.15 -8.82 -6.86
C SER A 217 -4.42 -7.42 -6.33
N VAL A 218 -5.05 -6.60 -7.17
CA VAL A 218 -5.55 -5.27 -6.81
C VAL A 218 -7.07 -5.28 -6.87
N TYR A 219 -7.69 -4.69 -5.87
CA TYR A 219 -9.12 -4.53 -5.72
C TYR A 219 -9.51 -3.07 -5.89
N LEU A 220 -10.52 -2.82 -6.70
CA LEU A 220 -11.26 -1.57 -6.74
C LEU A 220 -12.61 -1.79 -6.07
N VAL A 221 -12.79 -1.18 -4.90
CA VAL A 221 -14.03 -1.26 -4.11
C VAL A 221 -14.74 0.08 -4.19
N GLN A 222 -15.97 0.09 -4.67
CA GLN A 222 -16.74 1.32 -4.95
C GLN A 222 -17.97 1.42 -4.07
N LYS A 223 -18.22 2.64 -3.59
CA LYS A 223 -19.49 3.04 -2.95
C LYS A 223 -20.50 3.52 -3.99
N GLY A 224 -21.77 3.36 -3.66
CA GLY A 224 -22.86 3.92 -4.41
C GLY A 224 -23.06 5.39 -4.21
#